data_eb5e6422a0b787ec5d4ff49cf4dbabae
#
_entry.id   eb5e6422a0b787ec5d4ff49cf4dbabae
#
_cell.length_a   1.000
_cell.length_b   1.000
_cell.length_c   1.000
_cell.angle_alpha   90.00
_cell.angle_beta   90.00
_cell.angle_gamma   90.00
#
_symmetry.space_group_name_H-M   'P 1'
#
loop_
_entity.id
_entity.type
_entity.pdbx_description
1 polymer ?
#
loop_
_entity_poly.entity_id
_entity_poly.type
_entity_poly.pdbx_seq_one_letter_code
_entity_poly.pdbx_strand_id
1 'polypeptide(L)'
;MKKSYITFEVALMKPYAVEDLPKNKIIEFFKLHWGSPEMVTSSGIYDCSALDGFAVINEEDKILGLITYLIIDNECEIISLDSMEEGKGIGTSLVQEVENLAIKKNCKIVKLITTNDNLLALKFYQKRGFILSQIILNAVEKARKVKPEIPLIGNDGIPIRDEIELIKVLN
;
A
#
# COMPACT_ATOMS: atom_id res chain seq x y z
N MET A 1 -26.52 14.29 -25.60
CA MET A 1 -26.83 14.32 -24.17
C MET A 1 -26.73 12.92 -23.56
N LYS A 2 -25.55 12.47 -23.16
CA LYS A 2 -25.33 11.28 -22.31
C LYS A 2 -23.90 11.36 -21.75
N LYS A 3 -23.67 12.23 -20.79
CA LYS A 3 -22.46 12.27 -19.96
C LYS A 3 -22.90 12.76 -18.58
N SER A 4 -23.24 11.86 -17.67
CA SER A 4 -23.29 12.24 -16.26
C SER A 4 -23.63 11.11 -15.26
N TYR A 5 -23.46 9.82 -15.58
CA TYR A 5 -23.84 8.75 -14.65
C TYR A 5 -22.68 7.92 -14.07
N ILE A 6 -21.43 8.16 -14.47
CA ILE A 6 -20.30 7.32 -14.04
C ILE A 6 -19.50 7.92 -12.85
N THR A 7 -19.73 9.18 -12.50
CA THR A 7 -18.94 9.88 -11.49
C THR A 7 -19.49 9.76 -10.06
N PHE A 8 -20.64 9.17 -9.85
CA PHE A 8 -21.31 9.14 -8.54
C PHE A 8 -21.03 7.89 -7.69
N GLU A 9 -20.65 6.76 -8.28
CA GLU A 9 -20.49 5.50 -7.52
C GLU A 9 -19.22 5.42 -6.67
N VAL A 10 -18.12 6.01 -7.11
CA VAL A 10 -16.82 5.92 -6.40
C VAL A 10 -16.73 6.87 -5.20
N ALA A 11 -17.50 7.95 -5.19
CA ALA A 11 -17.52 8.92 -4.08
C ALA A 11 -18.18 8.37 -2.79
N LEU A 12 -18.80 7.19 -2.83
CA LEU A 12 -19.56 6.58 -1.74
C LEU A 12 -18.91 5.33 -1.12
N MET A 13 -17.80 4.82 -1.68
CA MET A 13 -17.12 3.65 -1.13
C MET A 13 -16.22 4.06 0.03
N LYS A 14 -16.80 4.15 1.23
CA LYS A 14 -16.04 4.38 2.45
C LYS A 14 -15.19 3.14 2.76
N PRO A 15 -13.88 3.29 3.02
CA PRO A 15 -13.06 2.18 3.45
C PRO A 15 -13.55 1.55 4.76
N TYR A 16 -13.53 0.22 4.85
CA TYR A 16 -13.78 -0.55 6.05
C TYR A 16 -12.47 -0.85 6.77
N ALA A 17 -12.47 -0.86 8.11
CA ALA A 17 -11.32 -1.37 8.84
C ALA A 17 -11.15 -2.88 8.58
N VAL A 18 -9.91 -3.32 8.41
CA VAL A 18 -9.60 -4.74 8.12
C VAL A 18 -10.07 -5.67 9.25
N GLU A 19 -10.06 -5.19 10.49
CA GLU A 19 -10.56 -5.96 11.66
C GLU A 19 -12.06 -6.31 11.59
N ASP A 20 -12.83 -5.55 10.82
CA ASP A 20 -14.25 -5.79 10.59
C ASP A 20 -14.53 -6.84 9.51
N LEU A 21 -13.48 -7.33 8.84
CA LEU A 21 -13.58 -8.29 7.74
C LEU A 21 -13.14 -9.69 8.16
N PRO A 22 -13.70 -10.74 7.54
CA PRO A 22 -13.23 -12.11 7.77
C PRO A 22 -11.73 -12.24 7.43
N LYS A 23 -10.92 -12.74 8.36
CA LYS A 23 -9.46 -12.85 8.19
C LYS A 23 -9.06 -13.71 6.97
N ASN A 24 -9.80 -14.77 6.69
CA ASN A 24 -9.57 -15.61 5.52
C ASN A 24 -9.66 -14.82 4.21
N LYS A 25 -10.56 -13.85 4.11
CA LYS A 25 -10.73 -12.98 2.95
C LYS A 25 -9.49 -12.14 2.68
N ILE A 26 -8.87 -11.61 3.73
CA ILE A 26 -7.62 -10.85 3.63
C ILE A 26 -6.47 -11.75 3.21
N ILE A 27 -6.35 -12.94 3.80
CA ILE A 27 -5.32 -13.93 3.45
C ILE A 27 -5.46 -14.35 1.97
N GLU A 28 -6.68 -14.65 1.52
CA GLU A 28 -6.95 -15.03 0.13
C GLU A 28 -6.61 -13.90 -0.85
N PHE A 29 -6.91 -12.64 -0.50
CA PHE A 29 -6.52 -11.48 -1.30
C PHE A 29 -5.02 -11.43 -1.53
N PHE A 30 -4.21 -11.54 -0.48
CA PHE A 30 -2.75 -11.52 -0.61
C PHE A 30 -2.21 -12.75 -1.36
N LYS A 31 -2.76 -13.94 -1.13
CA LYS A 31 -2.37 -15.15 -1.88
C LYS A 31 -2.63 -15.00 -3.37
N LEU A 32 -3.78 -14.43 -3.75
CA LEU A 32 -4.16 -14.25 -5.14
C LEU A 32 -3.27 -13.23 -5.85
N HIS A 33 -2.94 -12.12 -5.19
CA HIS A 33 -2.26 -10.99 -5.83
C HIS A 33 -0.74 -10.99 -5.63
N TRP A 34 -0.25 -11.60 -4.56
CA TRP A 34 1.17 -11.59 -4.16
C TRP A 34 1.78 -12.96 -3.98
N GLY A 35 0.99 -14.03 -4.06
CA GLY A 35 1.41 -15.39 -3.78
C GLY A 35 1.47 -15.73 -2.28
N SER A 36 1.68 -14.74 -1.41
CA SER A 36 1.66 -14.89 0.04
C SER A 36 1.39 -13.54 0.71
N PRO A 37 0.94 -13.50 1.98
CA PRO A 37 0.79 -12.27 2.73
C PRO A 37 2.13 -11.71 3.26
N GLU A 38 3.24 -12.39 3.05
CA GLU A 38 4.55 -11.98 3.55
C GLU A 38 5.14 -10.84 2.72
N MET A 39 5.54 -9.77 3.40
CA MET A 39 6.30 -8.65 2.85
C MET A 39 7.67 -8.57 3.51
N VAL A 40 8.73 -8.47 2.70
CA VAL A 40 10.10 -8.30 3.16
C VAL A 40 10.66 -7.01 2.60
N THR A 41 11.03 -6.09 3.49
CA THR A 41 11.68 -4.83 3.14
C THR A 41 12.85 -4.57 4.09
N SER A 42 13.61 -3.51 3.85
CA SER A 42 14.68 -3.08 4.77
C SER A 42 14.16 -2.66 6.15
N SER A 43 12.88 -2.30 6.28
CA SER A 43 12.26 -1.98 7.57
C SER A 43 11.85 -3.21 8.38
N GLY A 44 11.65 -4.37 7.75
CA GLY A 44 11.29 -5.59 8.45
C GLY A 44 10.67 -6.69 7.59
N ILE A 45 10.23 -7.74 8.26
CA ILE A 45 9.47 -8.86 7.70
C ILE A 45 8.08 -8.81 8.31
N TYR A 46 7.05 -8.74 7.47
CA TYR A 46 5.67 -8.54 7.89
C TYR A 46 4.75 -9.61 7.33
N ASP A 47 3.82 -10.08 8.15
CA ASP A 47 2.62 -10.77 7.69
C ASP A 47 1.50 -9.72 7.50
N CYS A 48 1.29 -9.27 6.27
CA CYS A 48 0.32 -8.23 5.96
C CYS A 48 -1.13 -8.62 6.32
N SER A 49 -1.44 -9.92 6.44
CA SER A 49 -2.75 -10.37 6.89
C SER A 49 -3.00 -10.21 8.39
N ALA A 50 -1.94 -9.95 9.16
CA ALA A 50 -1.98 -9.72 10.60
C ALA A 50 -1.87 -8.23 10.99
N LEU A 51 -1.66 -7.35 10.01
CA LEU A 51 -1.55 -5.90 10.22
C LEU A 51 -2.92 -5.22 10.23
N ASP A 52 -2.98 -4.07 10.89
CA ASP A 52 -4.09 -3.15 10.76
C ASP A 52 -4.16 -2.58 9.33
N GLY A 53 -5.35 -2.21 8.90
CA GLY A 53 -5.53 -1.68 7.55
C GLY A 53 -6.95 -1.26 7.26
N PHE A 54 -7.14 -0.86 6.00
CA PHE A 54 -8.44 -0.51 5.45
C PHE A 54 -8.65 -1.19 4.10
N ALA A 55 -9.88 -1.52 3.78
CA ALA A 55 -10.27 -2.12 2.51
C ALA A 55 -11.47 -1.40 1.91
N VAL A 56 -11.48 -1.29 0.59
CA VAL A 56 -12.67 -0.92 -0.19
C VAL A 56 -13.27 -2.18 -0.77
N ILE A 57 -14.57 -2.36 -0.58
CA ILE A 57 -15.32 -3.55 -0.98
C ILE A 57 -16.49 -3.13 -1.86
N ASN A 58 -16.77 -3.89 -2.92
CA ASN A 58 -17.94 -3.67 -3.77
C ASN A 58 -19.20 -4.35 -3.22
N GLU A 59 -20.33 -4.17 -3.91
CA GLU A 59 -21.63 -4.76 -3.54
C GLU A 59 -21.63 -6.29 -3.57
N GLU A 60 -20.74 -6.91 -4.32
CA GLU A 60 -20.55 -8.36 -4.38
C GLU A 60 -19.62 -8.89 -3.27
N ASP A 61 -19.31 -8.04 -2.29
CA ASP A 61 -18.41 -8.37 -1.18
C ASP A 61 -16.97 -8.69 -1.62
N LYS A 62 -16.52 -8.17 -2.77
CA LYS A 62 -15.17 -8.33 -3.29
C LYS A 62 -14.27 -7.16 -2.89
N ILE A 63 -13.06 -7.44 -2.44
CA ILE A 63 -12.06 -6.41 -2.15
C ILE A 63 -11.56 -5.77 -3.47
N LEU A 64 -11.76 -4.47 -3.60
CA LEU A 64 -11.29 -3.65 -4.73
C LEU A 64 -9.99 -2.92 -4.41
N GLY A 65 -9.65 -2.77 -3.15
CA GLY A 65 -8.40 -2.19 -2.70
C GLY A 65 -8.17 -2.50 -1.23
N LEU A 66 -6.90 -2.59 -0.87
CA LEU A 66 -6.45 -2.93 0.47
C LEU A 66 -5.17 -2.17 0.79
N ILE A 67 -5.12 -1.55 1.97
CA ILE A 67 -3.93 -0.93 2.53
C ILE A 67 -3.68 -1.50 3.92
N THR A 68 -2.42 -1.82 4.21
CA THR A 68 -2.00 -2.21 5.56
C THR A 68 -0.94 -1.25 6.08
N TYR A 69 -0.90 -1.05 7.38
CA TYR A 69 0.02 -0.14 8.03
C TYR A 69 0.45 -0.65 9.41
N LEU A 70 1.53 -0.06 9.91
CA LEU A 70 2.04 -0.28 11.25
C LEU A 70 2.38 1.06 11.88
N ILE A 71 2.06 1.24 13.17
CA ILE A 71 2.41 2.45 13.93
C ILE A 71 3.39 2.07 15.03
N ILE A 72 4.58 2.68 14.99
CA ILE A 72 5.63 2.54 16.01
C ILE A 72 6.18 3.93 16.30
N ASP A 73 6.36 4.26 17.56
CA ASP A 73 7.03 5.49 18.03
C ASP A 73 6.54 6.79 17.37
N ASN A 74 5.21 6.91 17.19
CA ASN A 74 4.56 8.05 16.52
C ASN A 74 4.91 8.21 15.03
N GLU A 75 5.32 7.14 14.38
CA GLU A 75 5.46 7.02 12.94
C GLU A 75 4.48 5.98 12.39
N CYS A 76 3.80 6.30 11.30
CA CYS A 76 2.94 5.38 10.59
C CYS A 76 3.64 4.90 9.32
N GLU A 77 3.88 3.60 9.18
CA GLU A 77 4.44 3.02 7.97
C GLU A 77 3.36 2.27 7.19
N ILE A 78 3.12 2.66 5.94
CA ILE A 78 2.30 1.89 5.00
C ILE A 78 3.15 0.71 4.53
N ILE A 79 2.67 -0.51 4.79
CA ILE A 79 3.38 -1.74 4.44
C ILE A 79 2.93 -2.27 3.08
N SER A 80 1.64 -2.20 2.78
CA SER A 80 1.09 -2.60 1.48
C SER A 80 -0.01 -1.65 1.02
N LEU A 81 -0.12 -1.48 -0.29
CA LEU A 81 -1.25 -0.82 -0.93
C LEU A 81 -1.51 -1.47 -2.28
N ASP A 82 -2.71 -1.98 -2.43
CA ASP A 82 -3.21 -2.56 -3.68
C ASP A 82 -4.53 -1.90 -4.08
N SER A 83 -4.68 -1.63 -5.37
CA SER A 83 -5.93 -1.19 -5.98
C SER A 83 -6.19 -1.97 -7.25
N MET A 84 -7.34 -2.64 -7.32
CA MET A 84 -7.72 -3.50 -8.45
C MET A 84 -8.27 -2.72 -9.63
N GLU A 85 -8.64 -1.46 -9.41
CA GLU A 85 -9.24 -0.60 -10.44
C GLU A 85 -8.51 0.74 -10.49
N GLU A 86 -7.74 0.95 -11.55
CA GLU A 86 -7.03 2.21 -11.75
C GLU A 86 -7.99 3.37 -12.08
N GLY A 87 -7.58 4.59 -11.68
CA GLY A 87 -8.30 5.82 -12.03
C GLY A 87 -9.63 6.06 -11.29
N LYS A 88 -10.03 5.15 -10.38
CA LYS A 88 -11.26 5.29 -9.58
C LYS A 88 -11.07 5.92 -8.20
N GLY A 89 -9.86 6.31 -7.86
CA GLY A 89 -9.57 6.98 -6.58
C GLY A 89 -9.51 6.05 -5.37
N ILE A 90 -9.57 4.73 -5.54
CA ILE A 90 -9.54 3.75 -4.44
C ILE A 90 -8.25 3.88 -3.63
N GLY A 91 -7.09 3.85 -4.29
CA GLY A 91 -5.80 4.01 -3.61
C GLY A 91 -5.69 5.35 -2.89
N THR A 92 -6.22 6.43 -3.47
CA THR A 92 -6.25 7.76 -2.83
C THR A 92 -7.09 7.76 -1.57
N SER A 93 -8.27 7.16 -1.61
CA SER A 93 -9.17 7.03 -0.47
C SER A 93 -8.53 6.23 0.66
N LEU A 94 -7.85 5.13 0.35
CA LEU A 94 -7.17 4.28 1.33
C LEU A 94 -6.00 5.02 2.00
N VAL A 95 -5.16 5.71 1.23
CA VAL A 95 -4.05 6.52 1.79
C VAL A 95 -4.59 7.64 2.67
N GLN A 96 -5.66 8.32 2.24
CA GLN A 96 -6.30 9.37 3.03
C GLN A 96 -6.82 8.86 4.38
N GLU A 97 -7.38 7.65 4.41
CA GLU A 97 -7.88 7.05 5.65
C GLU A 97 -6.74 6.73 6.62
N VAL A 98 -5.60 6.22 6.11
CA VAL A 98 -4.39 6.01 6.92
C VAL A 98 -3.83 7.34 7.43
N GLU A 99 -3.77 8.38 6.62
CA GLU A 99 -3.32 9.72 7.05
C GLU A 99 -4.22 10.28 8.16
N ASN A 100 -5.54 10.19 8.00
CA ASN A 100 -6.51 10.63 9.00
C ASN A 100 -6.34 9.87 10.33
N LEU A 101 -6.12 8.56 10.27
CA LEU A 101 -5.86 7.75 11.45
C LEU A 101 -4.53 8.12 12.10
N ALA A 102 -3.46 8.29 11.31
CA ALA A 102 -2.14 8.65 11.79
C ALA A 102 -2.17 10.00 12.55
N ILE A 103 -2.91 10.98 12.04
CA ILE A 103 -3.13 12.26 12.73
C ILE A 103 -3.84 12.04 14.06
N LYS A 104 -4.92 11.25 14.09
CA LYS A 104 -5.67 10.92 15.32
C LYS A 104 -4.81 10.19 16.35
N LYS A 105 -3.82 9.43 15.90
CA LYS A 105 -2.85 8.71 16.74
C LYS A 105 -1.62 9.55 17.10
N ASN A 106 -1.61 10.84 16.76
CA ASN A 106 -0.50 11.76 16.99
C ASN A 106 0.82 11.33 16.33
N CYS A 107 0.73 10.63 15.20
CA CYS A 107 1.90 10.37 14.37
C CYS A 107 2.43 11.66 13.77
N LYS A 108 3.76 11.76 13.64
CA LYS A 108 4.43 12.91 13.04
C LYS A 108 4.60 12.77 11.54
N ILE A 109 4.74 11.55 11.08
CA ILE A 109 4.93 11.24 9.66
C ILE A 109 4.13 9.99 9.27
N VAL A 110 3.81 9.92 7.99
CA VAL A 110 3.50 8.67 7.29
C VAL A 110 4.65 8.37 6.35
N LYS A 111 5.14 7.15 6.34
CA LYS A 111 6.23 6.69 5.48
C LYS A 111 5.88 5.39 4.77
N LEU A 112 6.63 5.07 3.75
CA LEU A 112 6.55 3.79 3.04
C LEU A 112 7.87 3.48 2.34
N ILE A 113 8.06 2.22 2.00
CA ILE A 113 9.17 1.75 1.18
C ILE A 113 8.60 1.10 -0.08
N THR A 114 9.17 1.43 -1.23
CA THR A 114 8.89 0.78 -2.51
C THR A 114 10.18 0.45 -3.24
N THR A 115 10.10 -0.37 -4.28
CA THR A 115 11.28 -0.75 -5.08
C THR A 115 11.53 0.23 -6.22
N ASN A 116 12.79 0.29 -6.69
CA ASN A 116 13.23 1.22 -7.72
C ASN A 116 12.52 1.06 -9.07
N ASP A 117 11.97 -0.12 -9.36
CA ASP A 117 11.22 -0.40 -10.59
C ASP A 117 9.75 0.05 -10.53
N ASN A 118 9.23 0.34 -9.34
CA ASN A 118 7.82 0.68 -9.17
C ASN A 118 7.54 2.16 -9.43
N LEU A 119 7.71 2.58 -10.68
CA LEU A 119 7.54 3.98 -11.11
C LEU A 119 6.11 4.48 -10.91
N LEU A 120 5.11 3.59 -11.00
CA LEU A 120 3.73 3.95 -10.74
C LEU A 120 3.51 4.33 -9.28
N ALA A 121 4.08 3.58 -8.34
CA ALA A 121 4.01 3.92 -6.92
C ALA A 121 4.75 5.23 -6.62
N LEU A 122 5.96 5.41 -7.16
CA LEU A 122 6.73 6.66 -7.01
C LEU A 122 5.92 7.88 -7.50
N LYS A 123 5.31 7.77 -8.67
CA LYS A 123 4.43 8.82 -9.21
C LYS A 123 3.19 9.03 -8.33
N PHE A 124 2.54 7.93 -7.90
CA PHE A 124 1.32 7.97 -7.12
C PHE A 124 1.51 8.71 -5.79
N TYR A 125 2.54 8.35 -5.03
CA TYR A 125 2.78 8.92 -3.70
C TYR A 125 3.29 10.35 -3.77
N GLN A 126 4.21 10.68 -4.69
CA GLN A 126 4.70 12.06 -4.85
C GLN A 126 3.57 13.04 -5.21
N LYS A 127 2.62 12.63 -6.05
CA LYS A 127 1.42 13.45 -6.37
C LYS A 127 0.52 13.69 -5.15
N ARG A 128 0.69 12.94 -4.05
CA ARG A 128 -0.05 13.08 -2.79
C ARG A 128 0.76 13.72 -1.66
N GLY A 129 1.88 14.34 -2.03
CA GLY A 129 2.70 15.12 -1.12
C GLY A 129 3.77 14.33 -0.36
N PHE A 130 3.97 13.06 -0.70
CA PHE A 130 5.13 12.32 -0.21
C PHE A 130 6.39 12.78 -0.92
N ILE A 131 7.49 12.84 -0.21
CA ILE A 131 8.81 13.17 -0.74
C ILE A 131 9.75 11.98 -0.60
N LEU A 132 10.70 11.85 -1.53
CA LEU A 132 11.76 10.84 -1.46
C LEU A 132 12.69 11.21 -0.30
N SER A 133 12.87 10.33 0.66
CA SER A 133 13.70 10.57 1.84
C SER A 133 15.02 9.82 1.79
N GLN A 134 15.01 8.59 1.30
CA GLN A 134 16.19 7.75 1.30
C GLN A 134 16.16 6.74 0.13
N ILE A 135 17.34 6.43 -0.41
CA ILE A 135 17.57 5.28 -1.29
C ILE A 135 18.41 4.27 -0.52
N ILE A 136 17.90 3.04 -0.40
CA ILE A 136 18.58 1.95 0.28
C ILE A 136 19.17 1.04 -0.79
N LEU A 137 20.44 1.24 -1.09
CA LEU A 137 21.15 0.54 -2.15
C LEU A 137 21.23 -0.97 -1.87
N ASN A 138 20.97 -1.77 -2.91
CA ASN A 138 21.02 -3.24 -2.88
C ASN A 138 20.11 -3.88 -1.81
N ALA A 139 19.09 -3.18 -1.33
CA ALA A 139 18.20 -3.69 -0.29
C ALA A 139 17.44 -4.95 -0.74
N VAL A 140 17.07 -5.03 -2.01
CA VAL A 140 16.32 -6.17 -2.55
C VAL A 140 17.17 -7.45 -2.62
N GLU A 141 18.48 -7.34 -2.77
CA GLU A 141 19.39 -8.49 -2.68
C GLU A 141 19.32 -9.17 -1.30
N LYS A 142 19.21 -8.36 -0.24
CA LYS A 142 19.03 -8.87 1.13
C LYS A 142 17.65 -9.48 1.31
N ALA A 143 16.62 -8.84 0.78
CA ALA A 143 15.24 -9.36 0.82
C ALA A 143 15.11 -10.71 0.10
N ARG A 144 15.79 -10.93 -1.03
CA ARG A 144 15.81 -12.23 -1.75
C ARG A 144 16.42 -13.37 -0.96
N LYS A 145 17.30 -13.09 -0.01
CA LYS A 145 17.84 -14.14 0.89
C LYS A 145 16.76 -14.71 1.80
N VAL A 146 15.75 -13.91 2.13
CA VAL A 146 14.59 -14.31 2.95
C VAL A 146 13.45 -14.80 2.05
N LYS A 147 13.20 -14.11 0.95
CA LYS A 147 12.12 -14.38 -0.02
C LYS A 147 12.70 -14.55 -1.43
N PRO A 148 13.22 -15.74 -1.78
CA PRO A 148 13.92 -15.98 -3.05
C PRO A 148 13.05 -15.80 -4.30
N GLU A 149 11.74 -15.85 -4.18
CA GLU A 149 10.77 -15.65 -5.25
C GLU A 149 10.64 -14.20 -5.73
N ILE A 150 11.26 -13.23 -5.07
CA ILE A 150 11.32 -11.85 -5.56
C ILE A 150 12.06 -11.84 -6.90
N PRO A 151 11.42 -11.39 -7.99
CA PRO A 151 12.02 -11.47 -9.33
C PRO A 151 13.25 -10.56 -9.45
N LEU A 152 14.16 -10.92 -10.37
CA LEU A 152 15.34 -10.09 -10.67
C LEU A 152 14.98 -8.85 -11.50
N ILE A 153 14.02 -9.01 -12.41
CA ILE A 153 13.54 -7.95 -13.30
C ILE A 153 12.09 -7.67 -12.95
N GLY A 154 11.78 -6.43 -12.73
CA GLY A 154 10.46 -5.97 -12.39
C GLY A 154 9.73 -5.28 -13.53
N ASN A 155 8.93 -4.27 -13.17
CA ASN A 155 8.14 -3.49 -14.13
C ASN A 155 9.03 -2.79 -15.16
N ASP A 156 8.53 -2.70 -16.38
CA ASP A 156 9.22 -2.02 -17.51
C ASP A 156 10.62 -2.58 -17.83
N GLY A 157 10.92 -3.82 -17.43
CA GLY A 157 12.22 -4.45 -17.63
C GLY A 157 13.33 -3.89 -16.72
N ILE A 158 12.98 -3.17 -15.68
CA ILE A 158 13.93 -2.56 -14.74
C ILE A 158 14.41 -3.62 -13.75
N PRO A 159 15.75 -3.80 -13.56
CA PRO A 159 16.25 -4.67 -12.49
C PRO A 159 15.79 -4.20 -11.10
N ILE A 160 15.23 -5.12 -10.31
CA ILE A 160 14.82 -4.82 -8.94
C ILE A 160 16.04 -4.98 -8.02
N ARG A 161 16.59 -3.87 -7.56
CA ARG A 161 17.83 -3.83 -6.78
C ARG A 161 17.71 -3.04 -5.49
N ASP A 162 17.13 -1.84 -5.59
CA ASP A 162 17.14 -0.83 -4.53
C ASP A 162 15.74 -0.61 -3.97
N GLU A 163 15.67 -0.18 -2.72
CA GLU A 163 14.46 0.34 -2.12
C GLU A 163 14.54 1.86 -2.01
N ILE A 164 13.37 2.50 -2.08
CA ILE A 164 13.20 3.94 -1.95
C ILE A 164 12.19 4.19 -0.85
N GLU A 165 12.59 4.92 0.17
CA GLU A 165 11.69 5.40 1.21
C GLU A 165 11.09 6.74 0.82
N LEU A 166 9.78 6.87 1.01
CA LEU A 166 9.06 8.13 0.89
C LEU A 166 8.42 8.47 2.23
N ILE A 167 8.39 9.76 2.55
CA ILE A 167 7.77 10.27 3.76
C ILE A 167 6.81 11.42 3.46
N LYS A 168 5.81 11.58 4.32
CA LYS A 168 4.93 12.74 4.38
C LYS A 168 4.81 13.21 5.82
N VAL A 169 5.19 14.46 6.07
CA VAL A 169 5.03 15.09 7.39
C VAL A 169 3.56 15.42 7.59
N LEU A 170 3.03 15.06 8.74
CA LEU A 170 1.66 15.37 9.16
C LEU A 170 1.67 16.65 9.98
N ASN A 171 0.74 17.57 9.69
CA ASN A 171 0.56 18.84 10.40
C ASN A 171 -0.64 18.76 11.33
#